data_628f6259854737767bb91f957c0fe6c1
#
_entry.id   628f6259854737767bb91f957c0fe6c1
#
_cell.length_a   1.000
_cell.length_b   1.000
_cell.length_c   1.000
_cell.angle_alpha   90.00
_cell.angle_beta   90.00
_cell.angle_gamma   90.00
#
_symmetry.space_group_name_H-M   'P 1'
#
loop_
_entity.id
_entity.type
_entity.pdbx_description
1 polymer ?
#
loop_
_entity_poly.entity_id
_entity_poly.type
_entity_poly.pdbx_seq_one_letter_code
_entity_poly.pdbx_strand_id
1 'polypeptide(L)'
;MLNQKTSVFFDTNSYRQIVRNKNSKELSELFSLIQSAEKENNIEPISTLTVNLELSANLVEGENGINFENCLNGLRFLTNHCFDPEKEIIRIASFPFFQISAMMFGALPIDFDKSSKRISKHFEIFKSFEKEPNLSKEFYEFVKTTLTKHEQDFSNSLSGLIKAANKGMEHIYPKMDNKSRKRKLIEYFKSDSYAQNLSVKSLKIVSEILGVKLDDQEFQNRAYFLRKELPISTAFFQWILCEIIQKNIDMNSKNSKSKRWNWLWDYQISFLISQNTINEGKMILVTSDQEMIQILEQNGLKNNVMEIDQYLKFLNINGSC
;
A
#
# COMPACT_ATOMS: atom_id res chain seq x y z
N MET A 1 -12.80 2.82 30.07
CA MET A 1 -12.00 3.18 28.90
C MET A 1 -12.71 2.54 27.72
N LEU A 2 -13.19 3.32 26.75
CA LEU A 2 -13.68 2.77 25.49
C LEU A 2 -12.48 2.05 24.86
N ASN A 3 -12.62 0.75 24.58
CA ASN A 3 -11.57 -0.01 23.90
C ASN A 3 -11.32 0.64 22.56
N GLN A 4 -10.16 1.26 22.40
CA GLN A 4 -9.75 1.91 21.17
C GLN A 4 -9.74 0.88 20.04
N LYS A 5 -10.44 1.16 18.96
CA LYS A 5 -10.53 0.26 17.78
C LYS A 5 -9.14 0.15 17.14
N THR A 6 -8.72 -1.06 16.85
CA THR A 6 -7.46 -1.33 16.15
C THR A 6 -7.77 -1.81 14.73
N SER A 7 -7.21 -1.16 13.72
CA SER A 7 -7.24 -1.65 12.33
C SER A 7 -5.98 -2.46 12.05
N VAL A 8 -6.12 -3.59 11.40
CA VAL A 8 -4.99 -4.42 10.98
C VAL A 8 -4.95 -4.58 9.46
N PHE A 9 -3.76 -4.47 8.90
CA PHE A 9 -3.49 -4.65 7.48
C PHE A 9 -2.44 -5.73 7.30
N PHE A 10 -2.70 -6.68 6.43
CA PHE A 10 -1.71 -7.68 6.04
C PHE A 10 -1.16 -7.34 4.66
N ASP A 11 0.16 -7.44 4.51
CA ASP A 11 0.77 -7.40 3.19
C ASP A 11 0.55 -8.70 2.41
N THR A 12 0.95 -8.72 1.15
CA THR A 12 0.82 -9.90 0.28
C THR A 12 1.60 -11.09 0.80
N ASN A 13 2.79 -10.87 1.33
CA ASN A 13 3.63 -11.95 1.86
C ASN A 13 3.04 -12.57 3.12
N SER A 14 2.44 -11.77 3.99
CA SER A 14 1.75 -12.26 5.19
C SER A 14 0.55 -13.13 4.84
N TYR A 15 -0.27 -12.74 3.85
CA TYR A 15 -1.36 -13.61 3.37
C TYR A 15 -0.83 -14.90 2.75
N ARG A 16 0.23 -14.85 1.95
CA ARG A 16 0.83 -16.04 1.35
C ARG A 16 1.47 -16.97 2.40
N GLN A 17 2.06 -16.41 3.44
CA GLN A 17 2.66 -17.16 4.53
C GLN A 17 1.59 -17.87 5.36
N ILE A 18 0.50 -17.18 5.75
CA ILE A 18 -0.56 -17.75 6.58
C ILE A 18 -1.29 -18.92 5.91
N VAL A 19 -1.41 -18.91 4.57
CA VAL A 19 -2.10 -19.96 3.80
C VAL A 19 -1.18 -21.08 3.31
N ARG A 20 0.13 -20.92 3.50
CA ARG A 20 1.13 -21.83 2.94
C ARG A 20 0.91 -23.27 3.48
N ASN A 21 0.92 -24.23 2.55
CA ASN A 21 0.78 -25.66 2.84
C ASN A 21 -0.51 -26.04 3.60
N LYS A 22 -1.57 -25.23 3.54
CA LYS A 22 -2.85 -25.51 4.19
C LYS A 22 -3.91 -25.87 3.16
N ASN A 23 -4.68 -26.91 3.46
CA ASN A 23 -5.88 -27.26 2.70
C ASN A 23 -7.08 -26.38 3.09
N SER A 24 -8.19 -26.48 2.34
CA SER A 24 -9.39 -25.64 2.55
C SER A 24 -9.99 -25.76 3.95
N LYS A 25 -9.96 -26.95 4.57
CA LYS A 25 -10.46 -27.18 5.92
C LYS A 25 -9.58 -26.47 6.94
N GLU A 26 -8.27 -26.65 6.87
CA GLU A 26 -7.30 -26.00 7.75
C GLU A 26 -7.36 -24.46 7.62
N LEU A 27 -7.58 -23.95 6.41
CA LEU A 27 -7.76 -22.50 6.18
C LEU A 27 -9.04 -21.99 6.83
N SER A 28 -10.15 -22.73 6.73
CA SER A 28 -11.43 -22.36 7.35
C SER A 28 -11.34 -22.36 8.87
N GLU A 29 -10.68 -23.37 9.46
CA GLU A 29 -10.45 -23.47 10.89
C GLU A 29 -9.57 -22.31 11.40
N LEU A 30 -8.44 -22.05 10.73
CA LEU A 30 -7.53 -20.95 11.08
C LEU A 30 -8.22 -19.58 10.95
N PHE A 31 -8.98 -19.38 9.87
CA PHE A 31 -9.77 -18.16 9.69
C PHE A 31 -10.72 -17.94 10.87
N SER A 32 -11.46 -18.97 11.27
CA SER A 32 -12.42 -18.88 12.38
C SER A 32 -11.75 -18.51 13.70
N LEU A 33 -10.55 -19.07 13.96
CA LEU A 33 -9.75 -18.74 15.15
C LEU A 33 -9.30 -17.28 15.14
N ILE A 34 -8.75 -16.82 14.02
CA ILE A 34 -8.28 -15.42 13.88
C ILE A 34 -9.44 -14.46 14.01
N GLN A 35 -10.55 -14.69 13.31
CA GLN A 35 -11.73 -13.83 13.36
C GLN A 35 -12.29 -13.70 14.79
N SER A 36 -12.37 -14.80 15.53
CA SER A 36 -12.84 -14.80 16.93
C SER A 36 -11.89 -13.99 17.81
N ALA A 37 -10.59 -14.24 17.71
CA ALA A 37 -9.59 -13.54 18.52
C ALA A 37 -9.51 -12.04 18.18
N GLU A 38 -9.62 -11.66 16.92
CA GLU A 38 -9.67 -10.26 16.48
C GLU A 38 -10.91 -9.54 17.04
N LYS A 39 -12.08 -10.19 16.98
CA LYS A 39 -13.31 -9.65 17.52
C LYS A 39 -13.20 -9.42 19.04
N GLU A 40 -12.64 -10.36 19.80
CA GLU A 40 -12.41 -10.26 21.24
C GLU A 40 -11.46 -9.10 21.60
N ASN A 41 -10.48 -8.81 20.73
CA ASN A 41 -9.51 -7.75 20.90
C ASN A 41 -9.90 -6.39 20.27
N ASN A 42 -11.14 -6.27 19.77
CA ASN A 42 -11.63 -5.06 19.05
C ASN A 42 -10.75 -4.69 17.85
N ILE A 43 -10.31 -5.69 17.10
CA ILE A 43 -9.49 -5.54 15.90
C ILE A 43 -10.37 -5.68 14.66
N GLU A 44 -10.19 -4.76 13.72
CA GLU A 44 -10.87 -4.76 12.44
C GLU A 44 -9.86 -4.98 11.31
N PRO A 45 -9.91 -6.12 10.63
CA PRO A 45 -9.08 -6.35 9.46
C PRO A 45 -9.57 -5.52 8.26
N ILE A 46 -8.62 -4.90 7.59
CA ILE A 46 -8.85 -4.09 6.38
C ILE A 46 -7.82 -4.53 5.33
N SER A 47 -8.29 -4.85 4.15
CA SER A 47 -7.42 -5.11 3.01
C SER A 47 -7.03 -3.82 2.30
N THR A 48 -6.07 -3.91 1.41
CA THR A 48 -5.77 -2.86 0.45
C THR A 48 -6.06 -3.34 -0.95
N LEU A 49 -6.52 -2.44 -1.82
CA LEU A 49 -6.67 -2.80 -3.23
C LEU A 49 -5.34 -3.27 -3.83
N THR A 50 -4.25 -2.71 -3.37
CA THR A 50 -2.87 -3.08 -3.71
C THR A 50 -2.61 -4.57 -3.48
N VAL A 51 -2.85 -5.07 -2.26
CA VAL A 51 -2.65 -6.48 -1.90
C VAL A 51 -3.59 -7.40 -2.69
N ASN A 52 -4.85 -6.99 -2.86
CA ASN A 52 -5.80 -7.72 -3.70
C ASN A 52 -5.29 -7.87 -5.14
N LEU A 53 -4.79 -6.79 -5.74
CA LEU A 53 -4.28 -6.80 -7.12
C LEU A 53 -2.99 -7.60 -7.24
N GLU A 54 -2.09 -7.50 -6.27
CA GLU A 54 -0.81 -8.22 -6.28
C GLU A 54 -1.03 -9.75 -6.17
N LEU A 55 -1.90 -10.21 -5.28
CA LEU A 55 -2.29 -11.61 -5.22
C LEU A 55 -2.95 -12.05 -6.54
N SER A 56 -3.81 -11.22 -7.12
CA SER A 56 -4.51 -11.50 -8.37
C SER A 56 -3.58 -11.55 -9.59
N ALA A 57 -2.47 -10.81 -9.57
CA ALA A 57 -1.49 -10.79 -10.65
C ALA A 57 -0.98 -12.20 -10.98
N ASN A 58 -0.69 -12.99 -9.94
CA ASN A 58 -0.21 -14.36 -10.10
C ASN A 58 -1.29 -15.32 -10.62
N LEU A 59 -2.58 -15.02 -10.42
CA LEU A 59 -3.67 -15.83 -11.00
C LEU A 59 -3.83 -15.56 -12.50
N VAL A 60 -3.57 -14.32 -12.92
CA VAL A 60 -3.67 -13.91 -14.33
C VAL A 60 -2.53 -14.50 -15.18
N GLU A 61 -1.38 -14.83 -14.58
CA GLU A 61 -0.25 -15.47 -15.24
C GLU A 61 -0.48 -16.96 -15.54
N GLY A 62 -1.53 -17.58 -14.99
CA GLY A 62 -2.02 -18.92 -15.31
C GLY A 62 -1.81 -19.96 -14.20
N GLU A 63 -2.60 -21.04 -14.26
CA GLU A 63 -2.67 -22.12 -13.26
C GLU A 63 -1.36 -22.89 -13.02
N ASN A 64 -0.39 -22.76 -13.90
CA ASN A 64 0.91 -23.42 -13.81
C ASN A 64 1.98 -22.57 -13.07
N GLY A 65 1.61 -21.41 -12.55
CA GLY A 65 2.53 -20.56 -11.79
C GLY A 65 2.88 -21.16 -10.43
N ILE A 66 4.17 -21.15 -10.07
CA ILE A 66 4.69 -21.68 -8.78
C ILE A 66 3.94 -21.10 -7.55
N ASN A 67 3.31 -19.96 -7.71
CA ASN A 67 2.62 -19.25 -6.63
C ASN A 67 1.09 -19.24 -6.77
N PHE A 68 0.53 -19.90 -7.79
CA PHE A 68 -0.91 -19.84 -8.08
C PHE A 68 -1.76 -20.23 -6.86
N GLU A 69 -1.54 -21.43 -6.35
CA GLU A 69 -2.28 -21.95 -5.17
C GLU A 69 -2.14 -21.05 -3.94
N ASN A 70 -0.93 -20.59 -3.63
CA ASN A 70 -0.71 -19.71 -2.50
C ASN A 70 -1.41 -18.35 -2.68
N CYS A 71 -1.46 -17.83 -3.89
CA CYS A 71 -2.14 -16.58 -4.19
C CYS A 71 -3.66 -16.74 -4.21
N LEU A 72 -4.16 -17.86 -4.74
CA LEU A 72 -5.58 -18.20 -4.70
C LEU A 72 -6.08 -18.33 -3.27
N ASN A 73 -5.39 -19.12 -2.46
CA ASN A 73 -5.73 -19.31 -1.05
C ASN A 73 -5.52 -18.01 -0.26
N GLY A 74 -4.52 -17.21 -0.60
CA GLY A 74 -4.32 -15.86 -0.06
C GLY A 74 -5.52 -14.94 -0.31
N LEU A 75 -6.06 -14.92 -1.54
CA LEU A 75 -7.26 -14.16 -1.88
C LEU A 75 -8.52 -14.69 -1.16
N ARG A 76 -8.67 -16.00 -1.07
CA ARG A 76 -9.77 -16.62 -0.30
C ARG A 76 -9.71 -16.20 1.17
N PHE A 77 -8.54 -16.30 1.77
CA PHE A 77 -8.34 -15.90 3.17
C PHE A 77 -8.59 -14.39 3.36
N LEU A 78 -7.95 -13.54 2.55
CA LEU A 78 -8.10 -12.09 2.56
C LEU A 78 -9.57 -11.67 2.42
N THR A 79 -10.28 -12.25 1.44
CA THR A 79 -11.68 -11.90 1.17
C THR A 79 -12.56 -12.18 2.40
N ASN A 80 -12.40 -13.36 3.03
CA ASN A 80 -13.16 -13.71 4.23
C ASN A 80 -12.72 -12.87 5.44
N HIS A 81 -11.42 -12.67 5.62
CA HIS A 81 -10.84 -11.92 6.72
C HIS A 81 -11.34 -10.47 6.77
N CYS A 82 -11.42 -9.82 5.60
CA CYS A 82 -11.84 -8.42 5.51
C CYS A 82 -13.34 -8.23 5.18
N PHE A 83 -14.13 -9.31 5.12
CA PHE A 83 -15.55 -9.21 4.82
C PHE A 83 -16.34 -8.62 5.99
N ASP A 84 -17.17 -7.60 5.68
CA ASP A 84 -18.12 -7.01 6.61
C ASP A 84 -19.51 -7.62 6.35
N PRO A 85 -20.01 -8.50 7.23
CA PRO A 85 -21.29 -9.16 7.01
C PRO A 85 -22.49 -8.21 7.16
N GLU A 86 -22.36 -7.12 7.91
CA GLU A 86 -23.44 -6.15 8.10
C GLU A 86 -23.65 -5.27 6.88
N LYS A 87 -22.58 -4.93 6.18
CA LYS A 87 -22.61 -4.08 4.98
C LYS A 87 -22.55 -4.88 3.69
N GLU A 88 -22.30 -6.19 3.78
CA GLU A 88 -22.11 -7.09 2.63
C GLU A 88 -21.00 -6.62 1.67
N ILE A 89 -19.93 -6.05 2.21
CA ILE A 89 -18.77 -5.57 1.45
C ILE A 89 -17.47 -6.13 2.02
N ILE A 90 -16.44 -6.17 1.18
CA ILE A 90 -15.06 -6.38 1.64
C ILE A 90 -14.50 -5.02 2.04
N ARG A 91 -13.96 -4.90 3.26
CA ARG A 91 -13.30 -3.69 3.73
C ARG A 91 -11.97 -3.53 3.00
N ILE A 92 -11.98 -2.73 1.96
CA ILE A 92 -10.81 -2.45 1.14
C ILE A 92 -10.44 -0.98 1.30
N ALA A 93 -9.26 -0.72 1.88
CA ALA A 93 -8.70 0.62 1.87
C ALA A 93 -8.37 1.03 0.43
N SER A 94 -8.82 2.20 0.08
CA SER A 94 -8.68 2.76 -1.25
C SER A 94 -7.24 3.19 -1.54
N PHE A 95 -6.95 3.51 -2.79
CA PHE A 95 -5.67 4.09 -3.20
C PHE A 95 -5.32 5.37 -2.41
N PRO A 96 -4.02 5.70 -2.30
CA PRO A 96 -3.51 6.86 -1.56
C PRO A 96 -4.25 8.17 -1.84
N PHE A 97 -4.66 8.37 -3.10
CA PHE A 97 -5.44 9.52 -3.51
C PHE A 97 -6.72 9.72 -2.67
N PHE A 98 -7.50 8.66 -2.48
CA PHE A 98 -8.75 8.73 -1.70
C PHE A 98 -8.50 8.98 -0.22
N GLN A 99 -7.40 8.44 0.32
CA GLN A 99 -7.01 8.68 1.71
C GLN A 99 -6.62 10.15 1.92
N ILE A 100 -5.80 10.71 1.03
CA ILE A 100 -5.44 12.13 1.07
C ILE A 100 -6.71 13.00 0.93
N SER A 101 -7.64 12.62 0.03
CA SER A 101 -8.91 13.32 -0.15
C SER A 101 -9.72 13.36 1.13
N ALA A 102 -9.96 12.22 1.75
CA ALA A 102 -10.72 12.12 3.00
C ALA A 102 -10.03 12.88 4.15
N MET A 103 -8.72 12.66 4.34
CA MET A 103 -7.97 13.21 5.47
C MET A 103 -7.78 14.73 5.36
N MET A 104 -7.42 15.21 4.17
CA MET A 104 -7.02 16.61 3.98
C MET A 104 -8.14 17.52 3.51
N PHE A 105 -9.18 16.96 2.92
CA PHE A 105 -10.28 17.75 2.36
C PHE A 105 -11.65 17.40 2.97
N GLY A 106 -11.73 16.33 3.77
CA GLY A 106 -13.01 15.84 4.34
C GLY A 106 -14.01 15.40 3.27
N ALA A 107 -13.54 15.13 2.06
CA ALA A 107 -14.35 14.81 0.91
C ALA A 107 -13.79 13.61 0.14
N LEU A 108 -14.69 12.87 -0.49
CA LEU A 108 -14.35 11.79 -1.42
C LEU A 108 -14.90 12.13 -2.81
N PRO A 109 -14.28 11.67 -3.89
CA PRO A 109 -14.83 11.83 -5.23
C PRO A 109 -16.25 11.24 -5.33
N ILE A 110 -17.08 11.84 -6.16
CA ILE A 110 -18.53 11.51 -6.34
C ILE A 110 -18.75 10.02 -6.58
N ASP A 111 -17.85 9.36 -7.32
CA ASP A 111 -17.98 7.95 -7.70
C ASP A 111 -17.32 6.96 -6.70
N PHE A 112 -16.89 7.43 -5.54
CA PHE A 112 -16.14 6.58 -4.59
C PHE A 112 -16.92 5.34 -4.16
N ASP A 113 -18.15 5.50 -3.69
CA ASP A 113 -18.98 4.39 -3.22
C ASP A 113 -19.29 3.38 -4.33
N LYS A 114 -19.58 3.88 -5.53
CA LYS A 114 -19.83 3.03 -6.71
C LYS A 114 -18.58 2.25 -7.08
N SER A 115 -17.42 2.89 -7.05
CA SER A 115 -16.13 2.26 -7.32
C SER A 115 -15.78 1.20 -6.28
N SER A 116 -15.96 1.50 -4.99
CA SER A 116 -15.72 0.56 -3.88
C SER A 116 -16.60 -0.68 -3.96
N LYS A 117 -17.90 -0.51 -4.23
CA LYS A 117 -18.83 -1.63 -4.44
C LYS A 117 -18.45 -2.47 -5.66
N ARG A 118 -18.04 -1.84 -6.76
CA ARG A 118 -17.60 -2.54 -7.97
C ARG A 118 -16.33 -3.35 -7.70
N ILE A 119 -15.36 -2.78 -6.98
CA ILE A 119 -14.13 -3.47 -6.59
C ILE A 119 -14.46 -4.66 -5.69
N SER A 120 -15.27 -4.45 -4.64
CA SER A 120 -15.70 -5.52 -3.72
C SER A 120 -16.30 -6.68 -4.49
N LYS A 121 -17.18 -6.41 -5.45
CA LYS A 121 -17.82 -7.43 -6.29
C LYS A 121 -16.83 -8.29 -7.09
N HIS A 122 -15.71 -7.72 -7.55
CA HIS A 122 -14.69 -8.50 -8.25
C HIS A 122 -14.01 -9.54 -7.36
N PHE A 123 -13.91 -9.28 -6.05
CA PHE A 123 -13.26 -10.17 -5.10
C PHE A 123 -14.21 -11.10 -4.34
N GLU A 124 -15.53 -10.89 -4.45
CA GLU A 124 -16.54 -11.78 -3.84
C GLU A 124 -16.46 -13.24 -4.32
N ILE A 125 -15.95 -13.46 -5.52
CA ILE A 125 -15.75 -14.80 -6.08
C ILE A 125 -14.79 -15.67 -5.25
N PHE A 126 -13.98 -15.08 -4.37
CA PHE A 126 -13.04 -15.77 -3.50
C PHE A 126 -13.59 -16.06 -2.09
N LYS A 127 -14.87 -15.80 -1.80
CA LYS A 127 -15.46 -16.05 -0.48
C LYS A 127 -15.47 -17.52 -0.07
N SER A 128 -15.49 -18.46 -1.00
CA SER A 128 -15.52 -19.89 -0.69
C SER A 128 -14.11 -20.46 -0.61
N PHE A 129 -13.79 -21.15 0.48
CA PHE A 129 -12.54 -21.91 0.59
C PHE A 129 -12.58 -23.21 -0.23
N GLU A 130 -13.76 -23.76 -0.50
CA GLU A 130 -13.91 -25.06 -1.17
C GLU A 130 -14.19 -24.94 -2.67
N LYS A 131 -14.96 -23.93 -3.08
CA LYS A 131 -15.37 -23.77 -4.47
C LYS A 131 -14.28 -23.11 -5.28
N GLU A 132 -14.01 -23.66 -6.49
CA GLU A 132 -13.15 -22.97 -7.44
C GLU A 132 -13.80 -21.66 -7.88
N PRO A 133 -13.06 -20.53 -7.83
CA PRO A 133 -13.58 -19.25 -8.26
C PRO A 133 -13.76 -19.23 -9.77
N ASN A 134 -14.88 -18.74 -10.24
CA ASN A 134 -15.08 -18.50 -11.66
C ASN A 134 -14.35 -17.23 -12.09
N LEU A 135 -13.11 -17.37 -12.53
CA LEU A 135 -12.27 -16.26 -13.02
C LEU A 135 -12.77 -15.81 -14.40
N SER A 136 -13.71 -14.87 -14.42
CA SER A 136 -14.29 -14.35 -15.65
C SER A 136 -13.26 -13.54 -16.49
N LYS A 137 -13.50 -13.43 -17.79
CA LYS A 137 -12.70 -12.58 -18.66
C LYS A 137 -12.67 -11.12 -18.15
N GLU A 138 -13.77 -10.64 -17.59
CA GLU A 138 -13.86 -9.29 -17.00
C GLU A 138 -12.93 -9.12 -15.80
N PHE A 139 -12.79 -10.15 -14.96
CA PHE A 139 -11.84 -10.14 -13.84
C PHE A 139 -10.40 -10.05 -14.35
N TYR A 140 -10.03 -10.88 -15.33
CA TYR A 140 -8.69 -10.83 -15.93
C TYR A 140 -8.37 -9.46 -16.53
N GLU A 141 -9.28 -8.90 -17.31
CA GLU A 141 -9.12 -7.57 -17.91
C GLU A 141 -9.03 -6.47 -16.87
N PHE A 142 -9.86 -6.53 -15.81
CA PHE A 142 -9.80 -5.59 -14.69
C PHE A 142 -8.43 -5.61 -14.02
N VAL A 143 -7.95 -6.79 -13.61
CA VAL A 143 -6.66 -6.96 -12.95
C VAL A 143 -5.53 -6.47 -13.85
N LYS A 144 -5.43 -7.00 -15.07
CA LYS A 144 -4.36 -6.69 -16.03
C LYS A 144 -4.30 -5.19 -16.38
N THR A 145 -5.44 -4.60 -16.69
CA THR A 145 -5.49 -3.18 -17.05
C THR A 145 -5.11 -2.29 -15.88
N THR A 146 -5.64 -2.58 -14.69
CA THR A 146 -5.34 -1.80 -13.48
C THR A 146 -3.86 -1.89 -13.14
N LEU A 147 -3.29 -3.08 -13.13
CA LEU A 147 -1.88 -3.31 -12.83
C LEU A 147 -0.95 -2.60 -13.82
N THR A 148 -1.18 -2.79 -15.12
CA THR A 148 -0.34 -2.19 -16.16
C THR A 148 -0.35 -0.66 -16.07
N LYS A 149 -1.52 -0.08 -15.85
CA LYS A 149 -1.67 1.37 -15.70
C LYS A 149 -0.89 1.89 -14.48
N HIS A 150 -1.06 1.27 -13.31
CA HIS A 150 -0.38 1.70 -12.09
C HIS A 150 1.13 1.59 -12.18
N GLU A 151 1.66 0.48 -12.72
CA GLU A 151 3.10 0.32 -12.94
C GLU A 151 3.65 1.40 -13.88
N GLN A 152 2.95 1.65 -14.98
CA GLN A 152 3.39 2.64 -15.97
C GLN A 152 3.36 4.07 -15.40
N ASP A 153 2.28 4.45 -14.73
CA ASP A 153 2.14 5.77 -14.12
C ASP A 153 3.21 6.00 -13.04
N PHE A 154 3.49 4.99 -12.21
CA PHE A 154 4.53 5.06 -11.19
C PHE A 154 5.93 5.19 -11.80
N SER A 155 6.28 4.35 -12.76
CA SER A 155 7.58 4.39 -13.46
C SER A 155 7.80 5.72 -14.18
N ASN A 156 6.79 6.22 -14.87
CA ASN A 156 6.84 7.51 -15.55
C ASN A 156 7.02 8.67 -14.56
N SER A 157 6.32 8.62 -13.42
CA SER A 157 6.43 9.64 -12.37
C SER A 157 7.84 9.68 -11.77
N LEU A 158 8.41 8.53 -11.40
CA LEU A 158 9.79 8.44 -10.88
C LEU A 158 10.82 8.93 -11.89
N SER A 159 10.73 8.45 -13.15
CA SER A 159 11.63 8.85 -14.23
C SER A 159 11.53 10.36 -14.51
N GLY A 160 10.31 10.90 -14.52
CA GLY A 160 10.06 12.33 -14.73
C GLY A 160 10.67 13.19 -13.62
N LEU A 161 10.51 12.80 -12.37
CA LEU A 161 11.07 13.52 -11.22
C LEU A 161 12.61 13.52 -11.23
N ILE A 162 13.22 12.36 -11.51
CA ILE A 162 14.69 12.25 -11.60
C ILE A 162 15.24 13.08 -12.76
N LYS A 163 14.60 13.01 -13.94
CA LYS A 163 15.00 13.81 -15.10
C LYS A 163 14.89 15.30 -14.82
N ALA A 164 13.80 15.75 -14.22
CA ALA A 164 13.59 17.15 -13.86
C ALA A 164 14.63 17.64 -12.84
N ALA A 165 14.91 16.85 -11.82
CA ALA A 165 15.92 17.18 -10.80
C ALA A 165 17.34 17.20 -11.40
N ASN A 166 17.70 16.24 -12.26
CA ASN A 166 18.97 16.25 -12.98
C ASN A 166 19.15 17.51 -13.83
N LYS A 167 18.12 17.87 -14.64
CA LYS A 167 18.14 19.08 -15.48
C LYS A 167 18.29 20.34 -14.63
N GLY A 168 17.60 20.41 -13.49
CA GLY A 168 17.75 21.52 -12.54
C GLY A 168 19.17 21.61 -11.98
N MET A 169 19.77 20.50 -11.59
CA MET A 169 21.15 20.45 -11.10
C MET A 169 22.17 20.83 -12.19
N GLU A 170 21.96 20.43 -13.44
CA GLU A 170 22.80 20.85 -14.58
C GLU A 170 22.73 22.34 -14.83
N HIS A 171 21.55 22.92 -14.72
CA HIS A 171 21.37 24.37 -14.88
C HIS A 171 22.06 25.16 -13.76
N ILE A 172 21.90 24.73 -12.51
CA ILE A 172 22.48 25.42 -11.34
C ILE A 172 24.00 25.19 -11.25
N TYR A 173 24.47 24.02 -11.62
CA TYR A 173 25.88 23.59 -11.49
C TYR A 173 26.43 23.02 -12.80
N PRO A 174 26.59 23.83 -13.85
CA PRO A 174 26.93 23.36 -15.21
C PRO A 174 28.30 22.70 -15.31
N LYS A 175 29.24 23.02 -14.42
CA LYS A 175 30.60 22.47 -14.40
C LYS A 175 30.82 21.35 -13.41
N MET A 176 29.77 20.92 -12.74
CA MET A 176 29.86 19.86 -11.72
C MET A 176 30.02 18.48 -12.38
N ASP A 177 30.98 17.69 -11.85
CA ASP A 177 31.18 16.31 -12.29
C ASP A 177 29.99 15.40 -11.88
N ASN A 178 29.86 14.27 -12.56
CA ASN A 178 28.71 13.35 -12.37
C ASN A 178 28.63 12.79 -10.95
N LYS A 179 29.75 12.52 -10.28
CA LYS A 179 29.78 11.94 -8.92
C LYS A 179 29.29 12.98 -7.90
N SER A 180 29.75 14.20 -8.00
CA SER A 180 29.33 15.32 -7.15
C SER A 180 27.85 15.68 -7.39
N ARG A 181 27.40 15.65 -8.65
CA ARG A 181 26.00 15.87 -9.02
C ARG A 181 25.08 14.81 -8.41
N LYS A 182 25.47 13.54 -8.51
CA LYS A 182 24.76 12.42 -7.92
C LYS A 182 24.60 12.58 -6.39
N ARG A 183 25.66 12.98 -5.69
CA ARG A 183 25.61 13.25 -4.25
C ARG A 183 24.64 14.38 -3.92
N LYS A 184 24.70 15.48 -4.65
CA LYS A 184 23.78 16.62 -4.45
C LYS A 184 22.31 16.28 -4.73
N LEU A 185 22.05 15.42 -5.72
CA LEU A 185 20.70 14.92 -5.97
C LEU A 185 20.16 14.10 -4.81
N ILE A 186 20.99 13.25 -4.22
CA ILE A 186 20.61 12.45 -3.05
C ILE A 186 20.33 13.38 -1.86
N GLU A 187 21.20 14.37 -1.61
CA GLU A 187 21.02 15.39 -0.57
C GLU A 187 19.70 16.15 -0.79
N TYR A 188 19.41 16.56 -2.03
CA TYR A 188 18.17 17.23 -2.40
C TYR A 188 16.93 16.36 -2.12
N PHE A 189 16.93 15.10 -2.58
CA PHE A 189 15.78 14.22 -2.37
C PHE A 189 15.58 13.85 -0.88
N LYS A 190 16.63 13.83 -0.08
CA LYS A 190 16.54 13.63 1.37
C LYS A 190 16.11 14.87 2.15
N SER A 191 16.07 16.04 1.50
CA SER A 191 15.78 17.29 2.20
C SER A 191 14.32 17.39 2.64
N ASP A 192 14.12 18.06 3.75
CA ASP A 192 12.78 18.40 4.27
C ASP A 192 12.00 19.29 3.31
N SER A 193 12.68 20.20 2.64
CA SER A 193 12.10 21.07 1.61
C SER A 193 11.55 20.25 0.43
N TYR A 194 12.26 19.21 -0.02
CA TYR A 194 11.76 18.34 -1.08
C TYR A 194 10.51 17.59 -0.61
N ALA A 195 10.53 17.03 0.60
CA ALA A 195 9.39 16.35 1.19
C ALA A 195 8.15 17.25 1.28
N GLN A 196 8.33 18.49 1.72
CA GLN A 196 7.26 19.49 1.79
C GLN A 196 6.68 19.79 0.40
N ASN A 197 7.53 20.04 -0.58
CA ASN A 197 7.12 20.34 -1.96
C ASN A 197 6.38 19.14 -2.61
N LEU A 198 6.82 17.92 -2.34
CA LEU A 198 6.14 16.70 -2.81
C LEU A 198 4.73 16.61 -2.25
N SER A 199 4.57 16.86 -0.95
CA SER A 199 3.26 16.84 -0.28
C SER A 199 2.34 17.95 -0.80
N VAL A 200 2.85 19.16 -0.99
CA VAL A 200 2.09 20.27 -1.60
C VAL A 200 1.62 19.89 -3.01
N LYS A 201 2.49 19.28 -3.82
CA LYS A 201 2.14 18.84 -5.17
C LYS A 201 1.04 17.78 -5.16
N SER A 202 1.13 16.81 -4.26
CA SER A 202 0.10 15.78 -4.09
C SER A 202 -1.26 16.39 -3.71
N LEU A 203 -1.26 17.35 -2.79
CA LEU A 203 -2.48 18.06 -2.39
C LEU A 203 -3.07 18.90 -3.53
N LYS A 204 -2.24 19.57 -4.34
CA LYS A 204 -2.72 20.33 -5.50
C LYS A 204 -3.43 19.43 -6.52
N ILE A 205 -2.87 18.25 -6.80
CA ILE A 205 -3.52 17.26 -7.68
C ILE A 205 -4.88 16.82 -7.10
N VAL A 206 -4.94 16.52 -5.81
CA VAL A 206 -6.19 16.12 -5.14
C VAL A 206 -7.21 17.24 -5.16
N SER A 207 -6.81 18.48 -4.87
CA SER A 207 -7.70 19.66 -4.87
C SER A 207 -8.29 19.93 -6.26
N GLU A 208 -7.49 19.78 -7.32
CA GLU A 208 -7.96 19.91 -8.70
C GLU A 208 -9.05 18.88 -9.02
N ILE A 209 -8.85 17.61 -8.64
CA ILE A 209 -9.83 16.54 -8.89
C ILE A 209 -11.11 16.74 -8.08
N LEU A 210 -11.01 17.26 -6.86
CA LEU A 210 -12.16 17.57 -6.01
C LEU A 210 -12.84 18.90 -6.36
N GLY A 211 -12.24 19.72 -7.22
CA GLY A 211 -12.73 21.07 -7.55
C GLY A 211 -12.61 22.06 -6.37
N VAL A 212 -11.77 21.75 -5.38
CA VAL A 212 -11.54 22.61 -4.19
C VAL A 212 -10.43 23.59 -4.46
N LYS A 213 -10.65 24.88 -4.21
CA LYS A 213 -9.64 25.92 -4.35
C LYS A 213 -9.07 26.26 -2.97
N LEU A 214 -7.75 26.18 -2.84
CA LEU A 214 -7.00 26.59 -1.66
C LEU A 214 -5.96 27.63 -2.07
N ASP A 215 -5.57 28.50 -1.16
CA ASP A 215 -4.42 29.37 -1.36
C ASP A 215 -3.09 28.64 -1.05
N ASP A 216 -1.96 29.27 -1.42
CA ASP A 216 -0.65 28.64 -1.25
C ASP A 216 -0.30 28.40 0.22
N GLN A 217 -0.73 29.27 1.15
CA GLN A 217 -0.48 29.10 2.59
C GLN A 217 -1.25 27.88 3.13
N GLU A 218 -2.49 27.72 2.70
CA GLU A 218 -3.32 26.57 3.07
C GLU A 218 -2.74 25.26 2.57
N PHE A 219 -2.23 25.24 1.31
CA PHE A 219 -1.50 24.09 0.82
C PHE A 219 -0.27 23.77 1.65
N GLN A 220 0.52 24.77 2.06
CA GLN A 220 1.70 24.55 2.91
C GLN A 220 1.31 23.95 4.28
N ASN A 221 0.29 24.50 4.92
CA ASN A 221 -0.19 24.03 6.21
C ASN A 221 -0.70 22.60 6.15
N ARG A 222 -1.52 22.28 5.14
CA ARG A 222 -2.04 20.92 4.93
C ARG A 222 -0.94 19.94 4.54
N ALA A 223 0.06 20.35 3.78
CA ALA A 223 1.21 19.51 3.44
C ALA A 223 2.05 19.18 4.67
N TYR A 224 2.28 20.15 5.54
CA TYR A 224 2.95 19.91 6.83
C TYR A 224 2.16 18.90 7.68
N PHE A 225 0.84 19.06 7.77
CA PHE A 225 -0.01 18.14 8.50
C PHE A 225 -0.04 16.74 7.88
N LEU A 226 -0.16 16.64 6.54
CA LEU A 226 -0.13 15.37 5.82
C LEU A 226 1.17 14.58 6.10
N ARG A 227 2.32 15.26 6.09
CA ARG A 227 3.61 14.66 6.40
C ARG A 227 3.71 14.18 7.85
N LYS A 228 3.11 14.92 8.77
CA LYS A 228 3.06 14.54 10.18
C LYS A 228 2.17 13.33 10.40
N GLU A 229 1.05 13.27 9.71
CA GLU A 229 0.08 12.18 9.81
C GLU A 229 0.53 10.91 9.08
N LEU A 230 1.14 11.06 7.89
CA LEU A 230 1.62 9.96 7.06
C LEU A 230 3.15 10.03 6.82
N PRO A 231 3.97 9.95 7.86
CA PRO A 231 5.41 10.17 7.73
C PRO A 231 6.10 9.14 6.84
N ILE A 232 5.57 7.91 6.81
CA ILE A 232 6.18 6.80 6.07
C ILE A 232 6.05 6.97 4.56
N SER A 233 4.91 7.47 4.07
CA SER A 233 4.69 7.62 2.63
C SER A 233 5.73 8.53 1.98
N THR A 234 6.05 9.65 2.63
CA THR A 234 7.06 10.59 2.14
C THR A 234 8.48 10.02 2.30
N ALA A 235 8.81 9.43 3.45
CA ALA A 235 10.12 8.85 3.73
C ALA A 235 10.43 7.68 2.76
N PHE A 236 9.45 6.81 2.51
CA PHE A 236 9.61 5.69 1.58
C PHE A 236 9.80 6.16 0.14
N PHE A 237 9.05 7.17 -0.31
CA PHE A 237 9.23 7.73 -1.64
C PHE A 237 10.61 8.38 -1.83
N GLN A 238 11.08 9.13 -0.83
CA GLN A 238 12.43 9.70 -0.83
C GLN A 238 13.50 8.61 -0.89
N TRP A 239 13.30 7.52 -0.13
CA TRP A 239 14.18 6.35 -0.15
C TRP A 239 14.25 5.72 -1.54
N ILE A 240 13.11 5.48 -2.22
CA ILE A 240 13.07 4.95 -3.59
C ILE A 240 13.89 5.82 -4.55
N LEU A 241 13.69 7.14 -4.53
CA LEU A 241 14.44 8.06 -5.41
C LEU A 241 15.95 7.99 -5.17
N CYS A 242 16.36 7.90 -3.90
CA CYS A 242 17.76 7.76 -3.54
C CYS A 242 18.34 6.42 -4.01
N GLU A 243 17.61 5.31 -3.86
CA GLU A 243 18.00 3.98 -4.33
C GLU A 243 18.21 3.96 -5.85
N ILE A 244 17.27 4.53 -6.61
CA ILE A 244 17.39 4.62 -8.08
C ILE A 244 18.69 5.34 -8.47
N ILE A 245 18.99 6.46 -7.81
CA ILE A 245 20.19 7.24 -8.12
C ILE A 245 21.45 6.52 -7.64
N GLN A 246 21.47 5.99 -6.43
CA GLN A 246 22.64 5.32 -5.85
C GLN A 246 23.06 4.10 -6.68
N LYS A 247 22.10 3.30 -7.08
CA LYS A 247 22.32 2.05 -7.82
C LYS A 247 22.27 2.21 -9.34
N ASN A 248 22.09 3.43 -9.85
CA ASN A 248 21.91 3.73 -11.29
C ASN A 248 20.83 2.83 -11.94
N ILE A 249 19.69 2.70 -11.32
CA ILE A 249 18.63 1.81 -11.81
C ILE A 249 17.96 2.46 -13.01
N ASP A 250 18.00 1.78 -14.16
CA ASP A 250 17.23 2.19 -15.33
C ASP A 250 15.77 1.79 -15.15
N MET A 251 14.91 2.79 -14.93
CA MET A 251 13.48 2.60 -14.71
C MET A 251 12.73 2.07 -15.94
N ASN A 252 13.33 2.09 -17.12
CA ASN A 252 12.74 1.55 -18.34
C ASN A 252 13.24 0.13 -18.68
N SER A 253 14.25 -0.35 -17.96
CA SER A 253 14.82 -1.68 -18.19
C SER A 253 13.87 -2.78 -17.75
N LYS A 254 13.84 -3.88 -18.51
CA LYS A 254 13.14 -5.12 -18.09
C LYS A 254 13.71 -5.69 -16.79
N ASN A 255 15.01 -5.54 -16.57
CA ASN A 255 15.70 -6.05 -15.36
C ASN A 255 15.26 -5.33 -14.08
N SER A 256 14.72 -4.13 -14.16
CA SER A 256 14.21 -3.38 -13.00
C SER A 256 12.71 -3.60 -12.76
N LYS A 257 12.03 -4.40 -13.59
CA LYS A 257 10.56 -4.58 -13.51
C LYS A 257 10.13 -5.10 -12.13
N SER A 258 10.77 -6.13 -11.61
CA SER A 258 10.46 -6.70 -10.30
C SER A 258 10.60 -5.67 -9.17
N LYS A 259 11.70 -4.89 -9.15
CA LYS A 259 11.89 -3.84 -8.14
C LYS A 259 10.86 -2.74 -8.22
N ARG A 260 10.57 -2.25 -9.44
CA ARG A 260 9.53 -1.22 -9.64
C ARG A 260 8.19 -1.67 -9.13
N TRP A 261 7.88 -2.94 -9.39
CA TRP A 261 6.66 -3.58 -8.97
C TRP A 261 6.55 -3.62 -7.44
N ASN A 262 7.56 -4.15 -6.75
CA ASN A 262 7.59 -4.17 -5.29
C ASN A 262 7.50 -2.76 -4.70
N TRP A 263 8.31 -1.80 -5.19
CA TRP A 263 8.27 -0.42 -4.71
C TRP A 263 6.93 0.27 -4.92
N LEU A 264 6.22 -0.01 -6.02
CA LEU A 264 4.87 0.51 -6.24
C LEU A 264 3.93 0.06 -5.13
N TRP A 265 3.96 -1.24 -4.82
CA TRP A 265 3.07 -1.82 -3.81
C TRP A 265 3.39 -1.33 -2.41
N ASP A 266 4.66 -1.39 -2.02
CA ASP A 266 5.13 -0.93 -0.72
C ASP A 266 4.85 0.56 -0.51
N TYR A 267 5.04 1.38 -1.56
CA TYR A 267 4.70 2.80 -1.52
C TYR A 267 3.20 3.03 -1.29
N GLN A 268 2.33 2.28 -1.95
CA GLN A 268 0.89 2.40 -1.72
C GLN A 268 0.49 1.94 -0.31
N ILE A 269 1.07 0.85 0.19
CA ILE A 269 0.84 0.36 1.55
C ILE A 269 1.31 1.39 2.59
N SER A 270 2.38 2.13 2.32
CA SER A 270 2.91 3.12 3.26
C SER A 270 1.92 4.24 3.63
N PHE A 271 0.91 4.51 2.80
CA PHE A 271 -0.16 5.46 3.11
C PHE A 271 -1.17 4.96 4.14
N LEU A 272 -1.19 3.68 4.43
CA LEU A 272 -2.08 3.12 5.45
C LEU A 272 -1.56 3.33 6.86
N ILE A 273 -0.26 3.61 6.98
CA ILE A 273 0.42 3.73 8.26
C ILE A 273 0.40 5.19 8.68
N SER A 274 -0.55 5.55 9.53
CA SER A 274 -0.73 6.91 10.02
C SER A 274 -0.36 7.03 11.50
N GLN A 275 -0.10 8.25 11.94
CA GLN A 275 0.07 8.58 13.37
C GLN A 275 -1.25 8.57 14.14
N ASN A 276 -2.39 8.40 13.41
CA ASN A 276 -3.74 8.33 13.97
C ASN A 276 -4.18 9.55 14.80
N THR A 277 -3.68 10.72 14.46
CA THR A 277 -4.10 11.95 15.12
C THR A 277 -5.51 12.37 14.71
N ILE A 278 -6.01 11.84 13.57
CA ILE A 278 -7.35 12.15 13.05
C ILE A 278 -8.39 11.12 13.49
N ASN A 279 -8.07 9.83 13.50
CA ASN A 279 -9.04 8.75 13.66
C ASN A 279 -8.99 8.05 15.02
N GLU A 280 -8.16 8.51 15.95
CA GLU A 280 -8.00 7.96 17.32
C GLU A 280 -7.85 6.41 17.42
N GLY A 281 -7.67 5.72 16.31
CA GLY A 281 -7.54 4.26 16.22
C GLY A 281 -6.07 3.84 16.14
N LYS A 282 -5.74 2.66 16.64
CA LYS A 282 -4.43 2.05 16.41
C LYS A 282 -4.42 1.35 15.04
N MET A 283 -3.31 1.48 14.29
CA MET A 283 -3.11 0.75 13.04
C MET A 283 -1.92 -0.20 13.19
N ILE A 284 -2.07 -1.42 12.74
CA ILE A 284 -1.02 -2.44 12.74
C ILE A 284 -0.84 -2.94 11.30
N LEU A 285 0.39 -2.85 10.80
CA LEU A 285 0.80 -3.53 9.56
C LEU A 285 1.44 -4.87 9.93
N VAL A 286 0.93 -5.94 9.34
CA VAL A 286 1.54 -7.26 9.44
C VAL A 286 2.35 -7.51 8.16
N THR A 287 3.67 -7.56 8.29
CA THR A 287 4.61 -7.71 7.17
C THR A 287 5.90 -8.38 7.59
N SER A 288 6.53 -9.10 6.66
CA SER A 288 7.89 -9.62 6.81
C SER A 288 8.92 -8.81 6.00
N ASP A 289 8.51 -7.72 5.34
CA ASP A 289 9.39 -6.88 4.55
C ASP A 289 10.33 -6.06 5.44
N GLN A 290 11.62 -6.40 5.41
CA GLN A 290 12.63 -5.79 6.28
C GLN A 290 12.91 -4.31 5.91
N GLU A 291 12.76 -3.92 4.65
CA GLU A 291 12.93 -2.52 4.22
C GLU A 291 11.79 -1.66 4.80
N MET A 292 10.56 -2.15 4.73
CA MET A 292 9.39 -1.49 5.32
C MET A 292 9.50 -1.40 6.86
N ILE A 293 9.87 -2.49 7.52
CA ILE A 293 10.06 -2.54 8.98
C ILE A 293 11.11 -1.51 9.40
N GLN A 294 12.26 -1.47 8.73
CA GLN A 294 13.33 -0.52 9.03
C GLN A 294 12.89 0.95 8.87
N ILE A 295 12.15 1.26 7.81
CA ILE A 295 11.63 2.62 7.58
C ILE A 295 10.63 3.00 8.67
N LEU A 296 9.75 2.09 9.08
CA LEU A 296 8.81 2.30 10.17
C LEU A 296 9.53 2.57 11.51
N GLU A 297 10.53 1.76 11.83
CA GLU A 297 11.33 1.94 13.06
C GLU A 297 12.06 3.29 13.08
N GLN A 298 12.68 3.68 11.96
CA GLN A 298 13.37 4.97 11.83
C GLN A 298 12.44 6.18 11.99
N ASN A 299 11.15 6.01 11.72
CA ASN A 299 10.14 7.05 11.85
C ASN A 299 9.30 6.94 13.15
N GLY A 300 9.75 6.14 14.11
CA GLY A 300 9.11 6.03 15.43
C GLY A 300 7.83 5.20 15.46
N LEU A 301 7.55 4.41 14.41
CA LEU A 301 6.34 3.60 14.25
C LEU A 301 6.60 2.09 14.47
N LYS A 302 7.62 1.73 15.24
CA LYS A 302 7.94 0.32 15.56
C LYS A 302 6.76 -0.46 16.12
N ASN A 303 5.91 0.18 16.92
CA ASN A 303 4.75 -0.46 17.56
C ASN A 303 3.55 -0.64 16.60
N ASN A 304 3.68 -0.16 15.37
CA ASN A 304 2.66 -0.26 14.33
C ASN A 304 2.95 -1.38 13.31
N VAL A 305 4.00 -2.16 13.54
CA VAL A 305 4.38 -3.27 12.65
C VAL A 305 4.61 -4.53 13.46
N MET A 306 4.20 -5.67 12.89
CA MET A 306 4.41 -7.02 13.43
C MET A 306 4.68 -7.98 12.27
N GLU A 307 5.50 -9.01 12.51
CA GLU A 307 5.53 -10.19 11.64
C GLU A 307 4.32 -11.09 11.93
N ILE A 308 3.95 -11.96 10.96
CA ILE A 308 2.75 -12.80 11.10
C ILE A 308 2.77 -13.68 12.35
N ASP A 309 3.90 -14.27 12.68
CA ASP A 309 4.03 -15.11 13.88
C ASP A 309 3.88 -14.30 15.17
N GLN A 310 4.36 -13.07 15.19
CA GLN A 310 4.14 -12.15 16.31
C GLN A 310 2.68 -11.74 16.44
N TYR A 311 2.00 -11.54 15.30
CA TYR A 311 0.58 -11.22 15.29
C TYR A 311 -0.29 -12.38 15.79
N LEU A 312 -0.03 -13.61 15.33
CA LEU A 312 -0.73 -14.79 15.83
C LEU A 312 -0.50 -15.01 17.34
N LYS A 313 0.73 -14.81 17.80
CA LYS A 313 1.06 -14.86 19.22
C LYS A 313 0.34 -13.75 20.01
N PHE A 314 0.23 -12.55 19.47
CA PHE A 314 -0.53 -11.43 20.04
C PHE A 314 -2.02 -11.79 20.20
N LEU A 315 -2.59 -12.55 19.26
CA LEU A 315 -3.94 -13.08 19.32
C LEU A 315 -4.09 -14.34 20.21
N ASN A 316 -3.02 -14.81 20.87
CA ASN A 316 -2.97 -16.05 21.64
C ASN A 316 -3.28 -17.31 20.79
N ILE A 317 -3.01 -17.26 19.50
CA ILE A 317 -3.15 -18.39 18.59
C ILE A 317 -1.82 -19.16 18.56
N ASN A 318 -1.81 -20.34 19.15
CA ASN A 318 -0.66 -21.23 19.15
C ASN A 318 -0.64 -22.04 17.85
N GLY A 319 0.23 -21.70 16.93
CA GLY A 319 0.46 -22.44 15.70
C GLY A 319 1.50 -21.68 14.86
N SER A 320 2.63 -22.32 14.56
CA SER A 320 3.57 -21.81 13.57
C SER A 320 2.91 -21.84 12.19
N CYS A 321 2.95 -20.71 11.48
CA CYS A 321 2.61 -20.62 10.05
C CYS A 321 3.64 -21.34 9.19
#